data_305072f9157a8cdcdc28c5703bce6e78
#
_entry.id   305072f9157a8cdcdc28c5703bce6e78
#
_cell.length_a   1.000
_cell.length_b   1.000
_cell.length_c   1.000
_cell.angle_alpha   90.00
_cell.angle_beta   90.00
_cell.angle_gamma   90.00
#
_symmetry.space_group_name_H-M   'P 1'
#
loop_
_entity.id
_entity.type
_entity.pdbx_description
1 polymer ?
#
loop_
_entity_poly.entity_id
_entity_poly.type
_entity_poly.pdbx_seq_one_letter_code
_entity_poly.pdbx_strand_id
1 'polypeptide(L)'
;MTLCPDSTVSLISPSIVNHAFCSDAPLKLGIMASGNGSNFEAIAQAIKDGQLFAEIQVLIYNNPDAYAAVRANNWGVPSILVNHRDYKNREEFDKQIVQILQQHNIEWVIMAGWMRLVTPVLLDAFPNKIINIHPSLLPSFKGTHAVEQALSAGVKITGCTVHLLSLEMDSGPILMQAAVPVLPDDTPETLHARIQIQEHRILPMAICALLSSEAIALAVQTQP
;
A
#
# COMPACT_ATOMS: atom_id res chain seq x y z
N MET A 1 15.70 -7.41 -36.73
CA MET A 1 15.84 -8.07 -35.41
C MET A 1 14.73 -7.53 -34.54
N THR A 2 13.61 -8.22 -34.52
CA THR A 2 12.40 -7.80 -33.80
C THR A 2 12.64 -8.13 -32.32
N LEU A 3 12.83 -7.11 -31.48
CA LEU A 3 12.89 -7.28 -30.04
C LEU A 3 11.51 -7.73 -29.57
N CYS A 4 11.43 -8.93 -29.01
CA CYS A 4 10.22 -9.42 -28.33
C CYS A 4 9.88 -8.49 -27.16
N PRO A 5 8.62 -8.00 -27.02
CA PRO A 5 8.25 -7.07 -25.95
C PRO A 5 8.02 -7.73 -24.60
N ASP A 6 8.53 -8.94 -24.35
CA ASP A 6 8.09 -9.76 -23.22
C ASP A 6 9.22 -10.11 -22.25
N SER A 7 9.92 -9.09 -21.79
CA SER A 7 10.79 -9.23 -20.62
C SER A 7 10.71 -7.97 -19.74
N THR A 8 9.57 -7.74 -19.10
CA THR A 8 9.52 -6.89 -17.91
C THR A 8 10.24 -7.61 -16.79
N VAL A 9 11.56 -7.65 -16.83
CA VAL A 9 12.36 -8.04 -15.67
C VAL A 9 12.19 -6.91 -14.66
N SER A 10 11.18 -7.04 -13.79
CA SER A 10 11.07 -6.14 -12.66
C SER A 10 12.01 -6.62 -11.57
N LEU A 11 12.92 -5.75 -11.14
CA LEU A 11 13.72 -5.98 -9.96
C LEU A 11 12.82 -5.74 -8.73
N ILE A 12 12.58 -6.81 -7.95
CA ILE A 12 11.87 -6.75 -6.68
C ILE A 12 12.85 -7.11 -5.56
N SER A 13 12.89 -6.30 -4.52
CA SER A 13 13.74 -6.54 -3.35
C SER A 13 13.01 -6.19 -2.04
N PRO A 14 13.10 -7.05 -0.98
CA PRO A 14 13.72 -8.36 -1.01
C PRO A 14 12.93 -9.37 -1.85
N SER A 15 13.61 -10.37 -2.38
CA SER A 15 12.94 -11.54 -2.96
C SER A 15 12.41 -12.41 -1.83
N ILE A 16 11.08 -12.55 -1.75
CA ILE A 16 10.48 -13.45 -0.76
C ILE A 16 10.60 -14.87 -1.27
N VAL A 17 11.39 -15.67 -0.57
CA VAL A 17 11.34 -17.13 -0.70
C VAL A 17 10.04 -17.59 0.01
N ASN A 18 9.23 -18.42 -0.67
CA ASN A 18 7.98 -18.94 -0.13
C ASN A 18 8.18 -19.48 1.29
N HIS A 19 7.83 -18.71 2.29
CA HIS A 19 7.72 -19.16 3.65
C HIS A 19 6.34 -19.80 3.82
N ALA A 20 6.30 -21.03 4.32
CA ALA A 20 5.06 -21.61 4.82
C ALA A 20 4.47 -20.65 5.85
N PHE A 21 3.18 -20.35 5.75
CA PHE A 21 2.50 -19.48 6.71
C PHE A 21 2.68 -20.07 8.12
N CYS A 22 3.37 -19.34 8.99
CA CYS A 22 3.65 -19.77 10.37
C CYS A 22 2.58 -19.30 11.37
N SER A 23 1.39 -18.89 10.89
CA SER A 23 0.30 -18.39 11.73
C SER A 23 -0.86 -19.38 11.73
N ASP A 24 -1.46 -19.62 12.92
CA ASP A 24 -2.64 -20.47 13.09
C ASP A 24 -3.96 -19.80 12.66
N ALA A 25 -3.94 -18.48 12.44
CA ALA A 25 -5.11 -17.68 12.05
C ALA A 25 -4.74 -16.67 10.94
N PRO A 26 -5.69 -16.32 10.06
CA PRO A 26 -5.47 -15.29 9.03
C PRO A 26 -5.27 -13.91 9.66
N LEU A 27 -4.39 -13.11 9.06
CA LEU A 27 -4.11 -11.74 9.47
C LEU A 27 -5.32 -10.84 9.20
N LYS A 28 -5.80 -10.11 10.21
CA LYS A 28 -6.97 -9.23 10.08
C LYS A 28 -6.57 -7.84 9.57
N LEU A 29 -6.97 -7.54 8.34
CA LEU A 29 -6.60 -6.33 7.63
C LEU A 29 -7.74 -5.30 7.62
N GLY A 30 -7.42 -4.04 7.95
CA GLY A 30 -8.21 -2.86 7.61
C GLY A 30 -7.56 -2.14 6.44
N ILE A 31 -8.29 -1.92 5.35
CA ILE A 31 -7.75 -1.23 4.18
C ILE A 31 -8.32 0.18 4.09
N MET A 32 -7.47 1.16 3.80
CA MET A 32 -7.84 2.55 3.62
C MET A 32 -7.54 2.98 2.17
N ALA A 33 -8.54 3.55 1.48
CA ALA A 33 -8.40 3.98 0.09
C ALA A 33 -9.16 5.29 -0.18
N SER A 34 -8.63 6.15 -1.07
CA SER A 34 -9.26 7.43 -1.43
C SER A 34 -9.86 7.45 -2.83
N GLY A 35 -9.55 6.48 -3.69
CA GLY A 35 -9.88 6.52 -5.10
C GLY A 35 -10.32 5.18 -5.70
N ASN A 36 -9.62 4.73 -6.73
CA ASN A 36 -10.00 3.58 -7.54
C ASN A 36 -10.01 2.24 -6.78
N GLY A 37 -9.11 2.04 -5.80
CA GLY A 37 -9.04 0.82 -5.01
C GLY A 37 -8.42 -0.38 -5.72
N SER A 38 -7.61 -0.19 -6.74
CA SER A 38 -6.97 -1.29 -7.47
C SER A 38 -6.01 -2.11 -6.59
N ASN A 39 -5.31 -1.46 -5.66
CA ASN A 39 -4.47 -2.12 -4.67
C ASN A 39 -5.29 -2.94 -3.65
N PHE A 40 -6.48 -2.46 -3.26
CA PHE A 40 -7.45 -3.27 -2.48
C PHE A 40 -7.81 -4.55 -3.23
N GLU A 41 -8.15 -4.43 -4.52
CA GLU A 41 -8.52 -5.58 -5.34
C GLU A 41 -7.38 -6.58 -5.51
N ALA A 42 -6.15 -6.10 -5.67
CA ALA A 42 -4.97 -6.96 -5.73
C ALA A 42 -4.76 -7.77 -4.44
N ILE A 43 -4.97 -7.17 -3.27
CA ILE A 43 -4.93 -7.85 -1.98
C ILE A 43 -6.04 -8.90 -1.89
N ALA A 44 -7.29 -8.54 -2.23
CA ALA A 44 -8.44 -9.45 -2.19
C ALA A 44 -8.24 -10.64 -3.12
N GLN A 45 -7.69 -10.42 -4.33
CA GLN A 45 -7.37 -11.48 -5.27
C GLN A 45 -6.26 -12.41 -4.72
N ALA A 46 -5.19 -11.85 -4.14
CA ALA A 46 -4.10 -12.64 -3.55
C ALA A 46 -4.59 -13.53 -2.39
N ILE A 47 -5.53 -13.05 -1.58
CA ILE A 47 -6.18 -13.83 -0.53
C ILE A 47 -7.00 -15.00 -1.15
N LYS A 48 -7.83 -14.70 -2.16
CA LYS A 48 -8.65 -15.70 -2.86
C LYS A 48 -7.79 -16.79 -3.50
N ASP A 49 -6.66 -16.43 -4.07
CA ASP A 49 -5.73 -17.32 -4.75
C ASP A 49 -4.84 -18.12 -3.76
N GLY A 50 -5.01 -17.90 -2.45
CA GLY A 50 -4.21 -18.57 -1.41
C GLY A 50 -2.76 -18.10 -1.33
N GLN A 51 -2.43 -16.96 -1.96
CA GLN A 51 -1.09 -16.38 -1.95
C GLN A 51 -0.84 -15.53 -0.69
N LEU A 52 -1.91 -15.09 -0.02
CA LEU A 52 -1.87 -14.30 1.20
C LEU A 52 -2.83 -14.87 2.24
N PHE A 53 -2.31 -15.31 3.38
CA PHE A 53 -3.11 -15.82 4.49
C PHE A 53 -3.60 -14.66 5.37
N ALA A 54 -4.64 -13.98 4.90
CA ALA A 54 -5.23 -12.81 5.55
C ALA A 54 -6.74 -12.73 5.30
N GLU A 55 -7.42 -11.87 6.03
CA GLU A 55 -8.84 -11.56 5.89
C GLU A 55 -9.04 -10.04 5.93
N ILE A 56 -9.73 -9.48 4.93
CA ILE A 56 -10.06 -8.06 4.91
C ILE A 56 -11.35 -7.86 5.71
N GLN A 57 -11.25 -7.27 6.90
CA GLN A 57 -12.39 -7.05 7.79
C GLN A 57 -13.22 -5.82 7.39
N VAL A 58 -12.55 -4.78 6.87
CA VAL A 58 -13.21 -3.53 6.47
C VAL A 58 -12.36 -2.76 5.46
N LEU A 59 -13.05 -2.09 4.52
CA LEU A 59 -12.50 -1.00 3.73
C LEU A 59 -13.02 0.32 4.30
N ILE A 60 -12.11 1.25 4.61
CA ILE A 60 -12.45 2.64 4.95
C ILE A 60 -12.11 3.51 3.74
N TYR A 61 -13.05 4.34 3.30
CA TYR A 61 -12.81 5.29 2.23
C TYR A 61 -13.27 6.70 2.64
N ASN A 62 -12.61 7.73 2.12
CA ASN A 62 -12.82 9.12 2.58
C ASN A 62 -13.40 10.04 1.51
N ASN A 63 -13.66 9.52 0.33
CA ASN A 63 -14.28 10.25 -0.76
C ASN A 63 -15.56 9.51 -1.19
N PRO A 64 -16.74 10.15 -1.16
CA PRO A 64 -18.00 9.50 -1.51
C PRO A 64 -18.00 8.81 -2.89
N ASP A 65 -17.24 9.37 -3.84
CA ASP A 65 -17.14 8.87 -5.21
C ASP A 65 -16.03 7.82 -5.42
N ALA A 66 -15.40 7.34 -4.34
CA ALA A 66 -14.32 6.37 -4.44
C ALA A 66 -14.83 5.02 -4.96
N TYR A 67 -14.33 4.59 -6.12
CA TYR A 67 -14.69 3.31 -6.73
C TYR A 67 -14.25 2.11 -5.87
N ALA A 68 -13.35 2.32 -4.94
CA ALA A 68 -12.94 1.33 -3.94
C ALA A 68 -14.14 0.72 -3.17
N ALA A 69 -15.19 1.50 -2.90
CA ALA A 69 -16.41 1.00 -2.24
C ALA A 69 -17.17 -0.01 -3.12
N VAL A 70 -17.24 0.23 -4.43
CA VAL A 70 -17.83 -0.71 -5.39
C VAL A 70 -17.05 -2.01 -5.43
N ARG A 71 -15.74 -1.93 -5.46
CA ARG A 71 -14.86 -3.12 -5.41
C ARG A 71 -15.07 -3.91 -4.12
N ALA A 72 -15.09 -3.23 -2.96
CA ALA A 72 -15.32 -3.90 -1.68
C ALA A 72 -16.66 -4.64 -1.66
N ASN A 73 -17.73 -4.02 -2.17
CA ASN A 73 -19.04 -4.66 -2.28
C ASN A 73 -18.99 -5.92 -3.18
N ASN A 74 -18.29 -5.86 -4.31
CA ASN A 74 -18.13 -7.02 -5.21
C ASN A 74 -17.38 -8.19 -4.57
N TRP A 75 -16.50 -7.89 -3.60
CA TRP A 75 -15.76 -8.88 -2.81
C TRP A 75 -16.49 -9.28 -1.52
N GLY A 76 -17.66 -8.73 -1.22
CA GLY A 76 -18.40 -8.98 0.02
C GLY A 76 -17.71 -8.42 1.27
N VAL A 77 -16.82 -7.43 1.09
CA VAL A 77 -16.09 -6.79 2.19
C VAL A 77 -16.89 -5.58 2.68
N PRO A 78 -17.16 -5.44 3.99
CA PRO A 78 -17.77 -4.23 4.55
C PRO A 78 -16.98 -2.98 4.17
N SER A 79 -17.69 -1.92 3.72
CA SER A 79 -17.05 -0.66 3.38
C SER A 79 -17.73 0.50 4.11
N ILE A 80 -16.91 1.40 4.68
CA ILE A 80 -17.38 2.51 5.51
C ILE A 80 -16.84 3.83 4.97
N LEU A 81 -17.75 4.74 4.63
CA LEU A 81 -17.39 6.11 4.29
C LEU A 81 -17.10 6.91 5.56
N VAL A 82 -15.89 7.44 5.65
CA VAL A 82 -15.52 8.46 6.63
C VAL A 82 -15.13 9.71 5.84
N ASN A 83 -16.12 10.56 5.54
CA ASN A 83 -15.87 11.74 4.71
C ASN A 83 -15.09 12.79 5.51
N HIS A 84 -13.85 13.02 5.11
CA HIS A 84 -12.94 13.93 5.79
C HIS A 84 -13.44 15.39 5.87
N ARG A 85 -14.40 15.78 5.03
CA ARG A 85 -15.00 17.12 5.02
C ARG A 85 -15.99 17.34 6.18
N ASP A 86 -16.43 16.27 6.85
CA ASP A 86 -17.39 16.31 7.95
C ASP A 86 -16.72 16.57 9.32
N TYR A 87 -15.38 16.65 9.34
CA TYR A 87 -14.59 16.80 10.57
C TYR A 87 -13.88 18.16 10.60
N LYS A 88 -13.80 18.75 11.80
CA LYS A 88 -13.18 20.06 12.00
C LYS A 88 -11.66 20.05 11.81
N ASN A 89 -11.03 18.94 12.18
CA ASN A 89 -9.59 18.76 12.09
C ASN A 89 -9.24 17.29 11.78
N ARG A 90 -7.96 17.03 11.49
CA ARG A 90 -7.48 15.70 11.14
C ARG A 90 -7.49 14.73 12.31
N GLU A 91 -7.30 15.22 13.52
CA GLU A 91 -7.29 14.40 14.73
C GLU A 91 -8.67 13.81 15.02
N GLU A 92 -9.75 14.59 14.87
CA GLU A 92 -11.12 14.09 15.01
C GLU A 92 -11.46 13.05 13.93
N PHE A 93 -11.01 13.31 12.71
CA PHE A 93 -11.15 12.37 11.59
C PHE A 93 -10.42 11.04 11.85
N ASP A 94 -9.15 11.10 12.26
CA ASP A 94 -8.36 9.91 12.57
C ASP A 94 -8.90 9.14 13.79
N LYS A 95 -9.45 9.83 14.80
CA LYS A 95 -10.15 9.18 15.93
C LYS A 95 -11.32 8.32 15.47
N GLN A 96 -12.11 8.82 14.51
CA GLN A 96 -13.21 8.05 13.94
C GLN A 96 -12.69 6.81 13.17
N ILE A 97 -11.61 6.96 12.41
CA ILE A 97 -10.96 5.83 11.72
C ILE A 97 -10.48 4.80 12.73
N VAL A 98 -9.78 5.22 13.78
CA VAL A 98 -9.29 4.34 14.85
C VAL A 98 -10.44 3.55 15.50
N GLN A 99 -11.56 4.21 15.82
CA GLN A 99 -12.73 3.54 16.39
C GLN A 99 -13.26 2.44 15.48
N ILE A 100 -13.40 2.71 14.18
CA ILE A 100 -13.86 1.73 13.21
C ILE A 100 -12.89 0.54 13.13
N LEU A 101 -11.59 0.81 13.02
CA LEU A 101 -10.56 -0.24 12.92
C LEU A 101 -10.56 -1.13 14.17
N GLN A 102 -10.69 -0.55 15.37
CA GLN A 102 -10.77 -1.29 16.63
C GLN A 102 -12.05 -2.13 16.74
N GLN A 103 -13.21 -1.60 16.33
CA GLN A 103 -14.47 -2.33 16.29
C GLN A 103 -14.43 -3.56 15.37
N HIS A 104 -13.64 -3.50 14.33
CA HIS A 104 -13.41 -4.62 13.40
C HIS A 104 -12.23 -5.52 13.80
N ASN A 105 -11.63 -5.33 14.99
CA ASN A 105 -10.49 -6.09 15.51
C ASN A 105 -9.30 -6.14 14.53
N ILE A 106 -8.99 -5.02 13.90
CA ILE A 106 -7.91 -4.93 12.91
C ILE A 106 -6.55 -5.11 13.59
N GLU A 107 -5.70 -5.94 12.98
CA GLU A 107 -4.32 -6.16 13.41
C GLU A 107 -3.34 -5.33 12.61
N TRP A 108 -3.61 -5.13 11.31
CA TRP A 108 -2.79 -4.34 10.40
C TRP A 108 -3.63 -3.41 9.54
N VAL A 109 -3.16 -2.19 9.40
CA VAL A 109 -3.78 -1.17 8.55
C VAL A 109 -2.98 -1.03 7.27
N ILE A 110 -3.66 -1.13 6.12
CA ILE A 110 -3.05 -1.02 4.80
C ILE A 110 -3.56 0.24 4.11
N MET A 111 -2.70 1.22 3.92
CA MET A 111 -2.99 2.43 3.16
C MET A 111 -2.76 2.14 1.67
N ALA A 112 -3.83 1.79 0.97
CA ALA A 112 -3.84 1.37 -0.42
C ALA A 112 -4.33 2.51 -1.34
N GLY A 113 -3.50 3.54 -1.52
CA GLY A 113 -3.88 4.76 -2.22
C GLY A 113 -4.69 5.72 -1.34
N TRP A 114 -4.29 5.86 -0.09
CA TRP A 114 -4.85 6.84 0.84
C TRP A 114 -4.21 8.22 0.64
N MET A 115 -5.01 9.22 0.27
CA MET A 115 -4.52 10.55 -0.14
C MET A 115 -4.64 11.59 0.98
N ARG A 116 -4.42 11.18 2.23
CA ARG A 116 -4.47 12.07 3.40
C ARG A 116 -3.30 11.83 4.32
N LEU A 117 -2.76 12.92 4.87
CA LEU A 117 -1.78 12.82 5.95
C LEU A 117 -2.47 12.34 7.22
N VAL A 118 -1.87 11.37 7.87
CA VAL A 118 -2.31 10.86 9.17
C VAL A 118 -1.75 11.70 10.31
N THR A 119 -2.36 11.59 11.47
CA THR A 119 -1.92 12.24 12.71
C THR A 119 -1.32 11.20 13.67
N PRO A 120 -0.67 11.64 14.76
CA PRO A 120 -0.23 10.75 15.82
C PRO A 120 -1.35 9.84 16.36
N VAL A 121 -2.61 10.31 16.33
CA VAL A 121 -3.76 9.53 16.80
C VAL A 121 -3.87 8.16 16.13
N LEU A 122 -3.68 8.09 14.81
CA LEU A 122 -3.74 6.82 14.08
C LEU A 122 -2.46 6.00 14.31
N LEU A 123 -1.29 6.66 14.30
CA LEU A 123 0.00 5.99 14.51
C LEU A 123 0.13 5.37 15.90
N ASP A 124 -0.28 6.09 16.94
CA ASP A 124 -0.22 5.63 18.33
C ASP A 124 -1.22 4.49 18.60
N ALA A 125 -2.34 4.45 17.87
CA ALA A 125 -3.32 3.37 17.97
C ALA A 125 -2.85 2.07 17.32
N PHE A 126 -1.98 2.16 16.31
CA PHE A 126 -1.44 1.02 15.55
C PHE A 126 0.09 1.13 15.38
N PRO A 127 0.86 1.09 16.47
CA PRO A 127 2.31 1.33 16.44
C PRO A 127 3.01 0.25 15.61
N ASN A 128 3.74 0.67 14.57
CA ASN A 128 4.44 -0.21 13.61
C ASN A 128 3.53 -1.23 12.90
N LYS A 129 2.23 -0.96 12.82
CA LYS A 129 1.24 -1.84 12.18
C LYS A 129 0.46 -1.15 11.06
N ILE A 130 1.01 -0.09 10.50
CA ILE A 130 0.44 0.61 9.35
C ILE A 130 1.42 0.55 8.19
N ILE A 131 0.97 0.04 7.06
CA ILE A 131 1.73 -0.04 5.82
C ILE A 131 1.17 0.95 4.82
N ASN A 132 2.06 1.61 4.09
CA ASN A 132 1.72 2.43 2.93
C ASN A 132 2.43 1.92 1.68
N ILE A 133 1.81 2.15 0.52
CA ILE A 133 2.44 1.97 -0.78
C ILE A 133 2.57 3.32 -1.48
N HIS A 134 3.76 3.60 -2.01
CA HIS A 134 4.11 4.87 -2.63
C HIS A 134 4.67 4.63 -4.05
N PRO A 135 4.21 5.38 -5.09
CA PRO A 135 4.58 5.14 -6.48
C PRO A 135 5.93 5.77 -6.86
N SER A 136 6.96 5.57 -6.04
CA SER A 136 8.35 5.89 -6.35
C SER A 136 9.32 4.95 -5.63
N LEU A 137 10.59 4.99 -6.02
CA LEU A 137 11.68 4.34 -5.25
C LEU A 137 12.13 5.28 -4.14
N LEU A 138 11.47 5.20 -2.98
CA LEU A 138 11.88 5.98 -1.80
C LEU A 138 13.36 5.75 -1.46
N PRO A 139 14.07 6.77 -1.01
CA PRO A 139 13.61 8.09 -0.56
C PRO A 139 13.38 9.14 -1.65
N SER A 140 13.45 8.78 -2.93
CA SER A 140 13.24 9.70 -4.04
C SER A 140 11.74 9.97 -4.27
N PHE A 141 11.41 11.21 -4.67
CA PHE A 141 10.06 11.62 -5.09
C PHE A 141 8.98 11.35 -4.04
N LYS A 142 9.23 11.81 -2.81
CA LYS A 142 8.24 11.78 -1.72
C LYS A 142 7.03 12.67 -2.03
N GLY A 143 5.91 12.39 -1.38
CA GLY A 143 4.70 13.20 -1.43
C GLY A 143 3.84 12.97 -2.67
N THR A 144 3.03 13.96 -2.98
CA THR A 144 2.10 13.91 -4.11
C THR A 144 2.82 14.03 -5.46
N HIS A 145 2.19 13.50 -6.52
CA HIS A 145 2.71 13.60 -7.91
C HIS A 145 4.09 12.96 -8.12
N ALA A 146 4.39 11.85 -7.42
CA ALA A 146 5.68 11.19 -7.50
C ALA A 146 6.03 10.72 -8.92
N VAL A 147 5.04 10.32 -9.72
CA VAL A 147 5.22 9.89 -11.11
C VAL A 147 5.64 11.08 -11.99
N GLU A 148 4.94 12.21 -11.85
CA GLU A 148 5.26 13.45 -12.57
C GLU A 148 6.63 14.01 -12.14
N GLN A 149 6.99 13.89 -10.86
CA GLN A 149 8.32 14.26 -10.36
C GLN A 149 9.40 13.41 -11.02
N ALA A 150 9.21 12.08 -11.13
CA ALA A 150 10.16 11.18 -11.77
C ALA A 150 10.36 11.51 -13.25
N LEU A 151 9.27 11.78 -13.99
CA LEU A 151 9.32 12.21 -15.39
C LEU A 151 10.07 13.54 -15.54
N SER A 152 9.74 14.53 -14.71
CA SER A 152 10.36 15.85 -14.75
C SER A 152 11.84 15.83 -14.41
N ALA A 153 12.26 14.91 -13.52
CA ALA A 153 13.66 14.72 -13.15
C ALA A 153 14.46 13.96 -14.23
N GLY A 154 13.79 13.39 -15.24
CA GLY A 154 14.43 12.68 -16.35
C GLY A 154 15.13 11.39 -15.95
N VAL A 155 14.75 10.77 -14.80
CA VAL A 155 15.30 9.49 -14.36
C VAL A 155 14.99 8.38 -15.37
N LYS A 156 15.83 7.36 -15.41
CA LYS A 156 15.64 6.22 -16.34
C LYS A 156 14.98 5.02 -15.65
N ILE A 157 14.97 5.03 -14.32
CA ILE A 157 14.38 3.98 -13.49
C ILE A 157 13.61 4.66 -12.39
N THR A 158 12.40 4.22 -12.13
CA THR A 158 11.56 4.55 -10.99
C THR A 158 10.89 3.27 -10.49
N GLY A 159 9.80 3.36 -9.74
CA GLY A 159 9.10 2.17 -9.24
C GLY A 159 8.10 2.47 -8.15
N CYS A 160 7.92 1.53 -7.25
CA CYS A 160 7.08 1.67 -6.08
C CYS A 160 7.74 1.11 -4.82
N THR A 161 7.31 1.60 -3.68
CA THR A 161 7.84 1.25 -2.36
C THR A 161 6.69 0.91 -1.42
N VAL A 162 6.76 -0.25 -0.77
CA VAL A 162 5.96 -0.58 0.41
C VAL A 162 6.80 -0.27 1.65
N HIS A 163 6.26 0.50 2.58
CA HIS A 163 6.97 0.92 3.78
C HIS A 163 6.04 0.99 5.00
N LEU A 164 6.60 0.91 6.20
CA LEU A 164 5.87 1.24 7.42
C LEU A 164 5.60 2.74 7.47
N LEU A 165 4.46 3.10 8.01
CA LEU A 165 4.11 4.51 8.15
C LEU A 165 4.88 5.15 9.31
N SER A 166 5.29 6.40 9.12
CA SER A 166 5.88 7.27 10.14
C SER A 166 5.21 8.65 10.11
N LEU A 167 5.49 9.49 11.11
CA LEU A 167 4.98 10.87 11.15
C LEU A 167 5.53 11.72 10.00
N GLU A 168 6.77 11.51 9.64
CA GLU A 168 7.35 12.16 8.47
C GLU A 168 6.86 11.45 7.21
N MET A 169 6.35 12.24 6.27
CA MET A 169 5.78 11.74 5.01
C MET A 169 6.79 10.90 4.24
N ASP A 170 6.37 9.68 3.86
CA ASP A 170 7.14 8.73 3.05
C ASP A 170 8.59 8.48 3.55
N SER A 171 8.75 8.39 4.87
CA SER A 171 10.07 8.27 5.52
C SER A 171 10.20 7.07 6.45
N GLY A 172 9.16 6.26 6.59
CA GLY A 172 9.23 5.06 7.44
C GLY A 172 10.06 3.92 6.83
N PRO A 173 10.35 2.89 7.63
CA PRO A 173 11.12 1.72 7.19
C PRO A 173 10.60 1.08 5.92
N ILE A 174 11.47 0.89 4.94
CA ILE A 174 11.14 0.25 3.66
C ILE A 174 11.02 -1.25 3.88
N LEU A 175 9.89 -1.81 3.45
CA LEU A 175 9.63 -3.25 3.51
C LEU A 175 9.96 -3.93 2.17
N MET A 176 9.56 -3.30 1.06
CA MET A 176 9.75 -3.87 -0.28
C MET A 176 9.75 -2.79 -1.34
N GLN A 177 10.53 -2.98 -2.38
CA GLN A 177 10.57 -2.10 -3.56
C GLN A 177 10.53 -2.92 -4.85
N ALA A 178 9.92 -2.32 -5.88
CA ALA A 178 9.99 -2.83 -7.25
C ALA A 178 10.35 -1.70 -8.21
N ALA A 179 11.31 -1.95 -9.08
CA ALA A 179 11.77 -0.99 -10.06
C ALA A 179 11.11 -1.22 -11.43
N VAL A 180 10.85 -0.11 -12.13
CA VAL A 180 10.37 -0.11 -13.52
C VAL A 180 11.20 0.87 -14.38
N PRO A 181 11.39 0.60 -15.68
CA PRO A 181 12.00 1.57 -16.58
C PRO A 181 11.06 2.74 -16.85
N VAL A 182 11.65 3.93 -17.05
CA VAL A 182 10.98 5.10 -17.63
C VAL A 182 11.32 5.12 -19.12
N LEU A 183 10.31 5.02 -19.98
CA LEU A 183 10.47 4.98 -21.43
C LEU A 183 10.49 6.40 -22.02
N PRO A 184 11.09 6.61 -23.19
CA PRO A 184 11.23 7.95 -23.78
C PRO A 184 9.90 8.67 -24.01
N ASP A 185 8.84 7.93 -24.36
CA ASP A 185 7.52 8.46 -24.70
C ASP A 185 6.50 8.32 -23.56
N ASP A 186 6.96 8.10 -22.33
CA ASP A 186 6.04 7.97 -21.18
C ASP A 186 5.33 9.28 -20.87
N THR A 187 4.04 9.15 -20.70
CA THR A 187 3.20 10.14 -20.00
C THR A 187 3.03 9.74 -18.53
N PRO A 188 2.54 10.64 -17.66
CA PRO A 188 2.21 10.25 -16.28
C PRO A 188 1.32 9.02 -16.20
N GLU A 189 0.34 8.90 -17.09
CA GLU A 189 -0.62 7.79 -17.13
C GLU A 189 0.05 6.48 -17.52
N THR A 190 0.91 6.46 -18.55
CA THR A 190 1.58 5.23 -19.02
C THR A 190 2.61 4.74 -18.02
N LEU A 191 3.37 5.66 -17.41
CA LEU A 191 4.32 5.31 -16.37
C LEU A 191 3.61 4.85 -15.11
N HIS A 192 2.55 5.53 -14.69
CA HIS A 192 1.74 5.14 -13.53
C HIS A 192 1.14 3.74 -13.72
N ALA A 193 0.58 3.43 -14.88
CA ALA A 193 0.04 2.10 -15.18
C ALA A 193 1.12 1.01 -15.04
N ARG A 194 2.36 1.28 -15.50
CA ARG A 194 3.49 0.35 -15.36
C ARG A 194 3.91 0.17 -13.90
N ILE A 195 3.95 1.25 -13.11
CA ILE A 195 4.23 1.20 -11.68
C ILE A 195 3.14 0.40 -10.95
N GLN A 196 1.87 0.64 -11.27
CA GLN A 196 0.73 0.01 -10.65
C GLN A 196 0.73 -1.53 -10.80
N ILE A 197 1.22 -2.06 -11.94
CA ILE A 197 1.42 -3.50 -12.10
C ILE A 197 2.36 -4.05 -11.01
N GLN A 198 3.40 -3.30 -10.66
CA GLN A 198 4.33 -3.71 -9.60
C GLN A 198 3.75 -3.49 -8.21
N GLU A 199 2.98 -2.43 -7.99
CA GLU A 199 2.26 -2.22 -6.72
C GLU A 199 1.36 -3.41 -6.40
N HIS A 200 0.58 -3.89 -7.38
CA HIS A 200 -0.31 -5.04 -7.22
C HIS A 200 0.44 -6.35 -6.89
N ARG A 201 1.72 -6.44 -7.27
CA ARG A 201 2.57 -7.59 -6.96
C ARG A 201 3.20 -7.48 -5.57
N ILE A 202 3.88 -6.35 -5.30
CA ILE A 202 4.69 -6.24 -4.08
C ILE A 202 3.87 -5.95 -2.82
N LEU A 203 2.68 -5.35 -2.92
CA LEU A 203 1.89 -5.04 -1.74
C LEU A 203 1.39 -6.32 -1.04
N PRO A 204 0.74 -7.29 -1.72
CA PRO A 204 0.42 -8.57 -1.11
C PRO A 204 1.65 -9.33 -0.60
N MET A 205 2.77 -9.30 -1.34
CA MET A 205 4.03 -9.93 -0.92
C MET A 205 4.57 -9.31 0.36
N ALA A 206 4.58 -7.99 0.48
CA ALA A 206 5.03 -7.30 1.69
C ALA A 206 4.13 -7.62 2.90
N ILE A 207 2.80 -7.70 2.70
CA ILE A 207 1.87 -8.11 3.76
C ILE A 207 2.15 -9.56 4.18
N CYS A 208 2.40 -10.47 3.24
CA CYS A 208 2.77 -11.85 3.53
C CYS A 208 4.05 -11.93 4.38
N ALA A 209 5.04 -11.08 4.10
CA ALA A 209 6.29 -11.04 4.86
C ALA A 209 6.08 -10.67 6.34
N LEU A 210 5.01 -9.95 6.68
CA LEU A 210 4.69 -9.62 8.08
C LEU A 210 4.29 -10.84 8.92
N LEU A 211 3.86 -11.93 8.27
CA LEU A 211 3.56 -13.19 8.94
C LEU A 211 4.83 -13.90 9.44
N SER A 212 6.01 -13.51 8.92
CA SER A 212 7.30 -13.95 9.44
C SER A 212 7.86 -12.89 10.39
N SER A 213 8.07 -13.27 11.65
CA SER A 213 8.59 -12.38 12.72
C SER A 213 9.95 -11.72 12.40
N GLU A 214 10.69 -12.24 11.42
CA GLU A 214 12.00 -11.74 11.01
C GLU A 214 11.91 -10.47 10.14
N ALA A 215 10.87 -10.32 9.32
CA ALA A 215 10.80 -9.20 8.36
C ALA A 215 10.63 -7.83 9.04
N ILE A 216 9.86 -7.77 10.14
CA ILE A 216 9.65 -6.53 10.91
C ILE A 216 10.91 -6.16 11.68
N ALA A 217 11.57 -7.16 12.30
CA ALA A 217 12.81 -6.93 13.04
C ALA A 217 13.92 -6.40 12.12
N LEU A 218 14.03 -6.92 10.91
CA LEU A 218 15.01 -6.48 9.92
C LEU A 218 14.74 -5.04 9.44
N ALA A 219 13.48 -4.70 9.15
CA ALA A 219 13.09 -3.38 8.68
C ALA A 219 13.27 -2.28 9.74
N VAL A 220 13.05 -2.61 11.02
CA VAL A 220 13.21 -1.65 12.13
C VAL A 220 14.68 -1.48 12.52
N GLN A 221 15.52 -2.51 12.36
CA GLN A 221 16.95 -2.44 12.71
C GLN A 221 17.83 -1.72 11.68
N THR A 222 17.36 -1.51 10.46
CA THR A 222 18.13 -0.88 9.37
C THR A 222 17.95 0.64 9.26
N GLN A 223 17.29 1.28 10.22
CA GLN A 223 17.28 2.75 10.29
C GLN A 223 18.55 3.25 10.98
N PRO A 224 19.27 4.22 10.36
CA PRO A 224 20.46 4.86 10.97
C PRO A 224 20.10 5.71 12.18
#